data_1ecf496bb85847de47968146deb78e4c
#
_entry.id   1ecf496bb85847de47968146deb78e4c
#
_cell.length_a   1.000
_cell.length_b   1.000
_cell.length_c   1.000
_cell.angle_alpha   90.00
_cell.angle_beta   90.00
_cell.angle_gamma   90.00
#
_symmetry.space_group_name_H-M   'P 1'
#
loop_
_entity.id
_entity.type
_entity.pdbx_description
1 polymer ?
#
loop_
_entity_poly.entity_id
_entity_poly.type
_entity_poly.pdbx_seq_one_letter_code
_entity_poly.pdbx_strand_id
1 'polypeptide(L)'
;MSDVYKFIGERIRDLRRDFGGNGISQEALAKALETTANTISRWETAAYKPSADDLERLARFFSVPISSFFKEPENSRLQALLSATGDLHDDDFDELIHYAQFRRARAILEAERRKRKK
;
A
#
# COMPACT_ATOMS: atom_id res chain seq x y z
N MET A 1 9.16 -11.33 17.68
CA MET A 1 8.44 -11.63 16.45
C MET A 1 8.40 -10.41 15.56
N SER A 2 8.53 -10.61 14.27
CA SER A 2 8.60 -9.52 13.31
C SER A 2 7.24 -8.82 13.17
N ASP A 3 7.24 -7.49 13.24
CA ASP A 3 6.05 -6.68 12.98
C ASP A 3 5.52 -6.84 11.56
N VAL A 4 6.36 -7.37 10.66
CA VAL A 4 5.98 -7.63 9.27
C VAL A 4 4.77 -8.58 9.18
N TYR A 5 4.79 -9.68 9.92
CA TYR A 5 3.69 -10.66 9.84
C TYR A 5 2.41 -10.14 10.47
N LYS A 6 2.54 -9.32 11.51
CA LYS A 6 1.40 -8.64 12.09
C LYS A 6 0.78 -7.67 11.09
N PHE A 7 1.61 -6.91 10.40
CA PHE A 7 1.16 -5.98 9.36
C PHE A 7 0.49 -6.74 8.21
N ILE A 8 1.10 -7.84 7.75
CA ILE A 8 0.53 -8.68 6.70
C ILE A 8 -0.86 -9.16 7.10
N GLY A 9 -1.01 -9.64 8.31
CA GLY A 9 -2.29 -10.13 8.81
C GLY A 9 -3.37 -9.05 8.84
N GLU A 10 -3.02 -7.86 9.31
CA GLU A 10 -3.93 -6.72 9.34
C GLU A 10 -4.32 -6.30 7.91
N ARG A 11 -3.36 -6.33 7.00
CA ARG A 11 -3.61 -5.99 5.61
C ARG A 11 -4.57 -6.96 4.94
N ILE A 12 -4.38 -8.27 5.19
CA ILE A 12 -5.30 -9.29 4.67
C ILE A 12 -6.71 -9.03 5.19
N ARG A 13 -6.84 -8.75 6.47
CA ARG A 13 -8.15 -8.45 7.08
C ARG A 13 -8.79 -7.22 6.44
N ASP A 14 -8.04 -6.16 6.27
CA ASP A 14 -8.57 -4.91 5.70
C ASP A 14 -9.03 -5.12 4.26
N LEU A 15 -8.23 -5.80 3.44
CA LEU A 15 -8.60 -6.11 2.06
C LEU A 15 -9.84 -6.98 2.01
N ARG A 16 -9.94 -7.96 2.90
CA ARG A 16 -11.10 -8.84 2.95
C ARG A 16 -12.38 -8.09 3.33
N ARG A 17 -12.29 -7.20 4.32
CA ARG A 17 -13.44 -6.41 4.79
C ARG A 17 -13.94 -5.39 3.79
N ASP A 18 -13.04 -4.89 2.95
CA ASP A 18 -13.37 -3.88 1.93
C ASP A 18 -13.72 -4.49 0.58
N PHE A 19 -13.53 -5.78 0.40
CA PHE A 19 -13.71 -6.44 -0.89
C PHE A 19 -15.14 -6.23 -1.41
N GLY A 20 -15.25 -5.74 -2.66
CA GLY A 20 -16.54 -5.53 -3.30
C GLY A 20 -17.44 -4.51 -2.61
N GLY A 21 -16.88 -3.70 -1.71
CA GLY A 21 -17.63 -2.70 -0.96
C GLY A 21 -18.29 -3.22 0.32
N ASN A 22 -18.69 -4.48 0.35
CA ASN A 22 -19.35 -5.12 1.50
C ASN A 22 -18.46 -6.09 2.25
N GLY A 23 -17.32 -6.41 1.68
CA GLY A 23 -16.42 -7.40 2.24
C GLY A 23 -16.85 -8.82 1.96
N ILE A 24 -15.96 -9.77 2.28
CA ILE A 24 -16.26 -11.20 2.22
C ILE A 24 -15.84 -11.86 3.53
N SER A 25 -16.46 -13.01 3.82
CA SER A 25 -16.13 -13.75 5.03
C SER A 25 -14.79 -14.46 4.89
N GLN A 26 -14.23 -14.87 6.03
CA GLN A 26 -13.03 -15.69 6.02
C GLN A 26 -13.28 -17.02 5.27
N GLU A 27 -14.48 -17.58 5.42
CA GLU A 27 -14.85 -18.81 4.72
C GLU A 27 -14.89 -18.64 3.21
N ALA A 28 -15.47 -17.54 2.73
CA ALA A 28 -15.55 -17.25 1.31
C ALA A 28 -14.16 -17.02 0.70
N LEU A 29 -13.31 -16.29 1.40
CA LEU A 29 -11.95 -16.07 0.96
C LEU A 29 -11.17 -17.39 0.93
N ALA A 30 -11.31 -18.20 1.97
CA ALA A 30 -10.65 -19.49 2.06
C ALA A 30 -11.04 -20.40 0.88
N LYS A 31 -12.33 -20.43 0.56
CA LYS A 31 -12.82 -21.22 -0.56
C LYS A 31 -12.21 -20.76 -1.89
N ALA A 32 -12.14 -19.46 -2.09
CA ALA A 32 -11.53 -18.90 -3.30
C ALA A 32 -10.04 -19.23 -3.44
N LEU A 33 -9.35 -19.32 -2.32
CA LEU A 33 -7.90 -19.62 -2.29
C LEU A 33 -7.59 -21.10 -2.06
N GLU A 34 -8.61 -21.94 -2.01
CA GLU A 34 -8.47 -23.40 -1.80
C GLU A 34 -7.76 -23.73 -0.48
N THR A 35 -8.14 -23.02 0.58
CA THR A 35 -7.62 -23.25 1.92
C THR A 35 -8.79 -23.27 2.91
N THR A 36 -8.52 -23.11 4.20
CA THR A 36 -9.55 -23.17 5.26
C THR A 36 -9.73 -21.81 5.91
N ALA A 37 -10.93 -21.56 6.44
CA ALA A 37 -11.21 -20.33 7.20
C ALA A 37 -10.28 -20.20 8.40
N ASN A 38 -9.92 -21.31 9.03
CA ASN A 38 -8.97 -21.31 10.13
C ASN A 38 -7.60 -20.80 9.71
N THR A 39 -7.14 -21.18 8.52
CA THR A 39 -5.88 -20.69 7.97
C THR A 39 -5.95 -19.18 7.75
N ILE A 40 -7.03 -18.69 7.16
CA ILE A 40 -7.21 -17.23 6.95
C ILE A 40 -7.19 -16.50 8.29
N SER A 41 -7.93 -17.00 9.27
CA SER A 41 -7.97 -16.41 10.61
C SER A 41 -6.57 -16.34 11.23
N ARG A 42 -5.79 -17.40 11.08
CA ARG A 42 -4.44 -17.45 11.65
C ARG A 42 -3.46 -16.53 10.93
N TRP A 43 -3.65 -16.32 9.63
CA TRP A 43 -2.87 -15.30 8.91
C TRP A 43 -3.23 -13.90 9.42
N GLU A 44 -4.51 -13.63 9.61
CA GLU A 44 -4.97 -12.30 10.05
C GLU A 44 -4.50 -11.95 11.45
N THR A 45 -4.32 -12.94 12.29
CA THR A 45 -3.86 -12.75 13.67
C THR A 45 -2.34 -12.94 13.82
N ALA A 46 -1.63 -13.20 12.74
CA ALA A 46 -0.19 -13.49 12.72
C ALA A 46 0.20 -14.75 13.50
N ALA A 47 -0.76 -15.65 13.76
CA ALA A 47 -0.47 -16.96 14.36
C ALA A 47 0.26 -17.88 13.38
N TYR A 48 -0.06 -17.75 12.08
CA TYR A 48 0.64 -18.46 11.00
C TYR A 48 1.23 -17.44 10.03
N LYS A 49 2.31 -17.83 9.39
CA LYS A 49 2.96 -17.01 8.37
C LYS A 49 2.51 -17.48 6.99
N PRO A 50 1.86 -16.64 6.19
CA PRO A 50 1.55 -17.02 4.82
C PRO A 50 2.86 -17.18 4.02
N SER A 51 2.89 -18.18 3.15
CA SER A 51 4.03 -18.38 2.26
C SER A 51 4.05 -17.34 1.14
N ALA A 52 5.14 -17.29 0.39
CA ALA A 52 5.21 -16.43 -0.79
C ALA A 52 4.11 -16.78 -1.79
N ASP A 53 3.84 -18.07 -1.99
CA ASP A 53 2.74 -18.51 -2.86
C ASP A 53 1.38 -18.07 -2.35
N ASP A 54 1.17 -18.13 -1.04
CA ASP A 54 -0.08 -17.67 -0.43
C ASP A 54 -0.28 -16.18 -0.67
N LEU A 55 0.78 -15.39 -0.48
CA LEU A 55 0.73 -13.95 -0.71
C LEU A 55 0.47 -13.61 -2.17
N GLU A 56 1.05 -14.37 -3.09
CA GLU A 56 0.81 -14.17 -4.52
C GLU A 56 -0.66 -14.45 -4.86
N ARG A 57 -1.23 -15.51 -4.34
CA ARG A 57 -2.64 -15.83 -4.57
C ARG A 57 -3.57 -14.77 -3.97
N LEU A 58 -3.24 -14.28 -2.77
CA LEU A 58 -3.98 -13.19 -2.15
C LEU A 58 -3.90 -11.91 -2.99
N ALA A 59 -2.71 -11.58 -3.46
CA ALA A 59 -2.50 -10.39 -4.29
C ALA A 59 -3.33 -10.46 -5.57
N ARG A 60 -3.36 -11.61 -6.22
CA ARG A 60 -4.17 -11.81 -7.43
C ARG A 60 -5.66 -11.71 -7.14
N PHE A 61 -6.10 -12.32 -6.04
CA PHE A 61 -7.51 -12.30 -5.67
C PHE A 61 -7.98 -10.87 -5.41
N PHE A 62 -7.19 -10.09 -4.67
CA PHE A 62 -7.54 -8.71 -4.33
C PHE A 62 -7.13 -7.69 -5.38
N SER A 63 -6.44 -8.11 -6.43
CA SER A 63 -5.94 -7.22 -7.50
C SER A 63 -5.03 -6.11 -6.96
N VAL A 64 -4.14 -6.47 -6.05
CA VAL A 64 -3.16 -5.56 -5.48
C VAL A 64 -1.75 -6.10 -5.72
N PRO A 65 -0.72 -5.25 -5.74
CA PRO A 65 0.66 -5.73 -5.82
C PRO A 65 1.04 -6.49 -4.56
N ILE A 66 1.85 -7.53 -4.70
CA ILE A 66 2.30 -8.32 -3.57
C ILE A 66 3.04 -7.46 -2.54
N SER A 67 3.72 -6.42 -3.00
CA SER A 67 4.44 -5.49 -2.12
C SER A 67 3.53 -4.79 -1.10
N SER A 68 2.23 -4.68 -1.40
CA SER A 68 1.29 -4.04 -0.50
C SER A 68 1.09 -4.79 0.82
N PHE A 69 1.49 -6.06 0.88
CA PHE A 69 1.39 -6.86 2.10
C PHE A 69 2.57 -6.68 3.06
N PHE A 70 3.68 -6.12 2.59
CA PHE A 70 4.91 -6.08 3.38
C PHE A 70 5.09 -4.82 4.18
N LYS A 71 4.60 -3.72 3.67
CA LYS A 71 4.82 -2.45 4.33
C LYS A 71 3.82 -1.42 3.85
N GLU A 72 3.25 -0.69 4.79
CA GLU A 72 2.47 0.48 4.46
C GLU A 72 3.37 1.48 3.74
N PRO A 73 2.91 2.14 2.68
CA PRO A 73 3.73 3.14 2.02
C PRO A 73 4.19 4.17 3.05
N GLU A 74 5.49 4.42 3.11
CA GLU A 74 6.04 5.40 4.04
C GLU A 74 5.44 6.78 3.83
N ASN A 75 4.93 7.00 2.64
CA ASN A 75 4.34 8.27 2.27
C ASN A 75 3.09 8.05 1.42
N SER A 76 1.92 8.19 2.05
CA SER A 76 0.63 8.08 1.36
C SER A 76 0.48 9.15 0.28
N ARG A 77 1.16 10.30 0.43
CA ARG A 77 1.16 11.36 -0.58
C ARG A 77 1.87 10.91 -1.84
N LEU A 78 2.95 10.13 -1.69
CA LEU A 78 3.66 9.57 -2.84
C LEU A 78 2.77 8.58 -3.58
N GLN A 79 2.05 7.73 -2.87
CA GLN A 79 1.11 6.80 -3.49
C GLN A 79 0.00 7.52 -4.25
N ALA A 80 -0.54 8.57 -3.65
CA ALA A 80 -1.55 9.40 -4.31
C ALA A 80 -0.99 10.03 -5.59
N LEU A 81 0.24 10.51 -5.54
CA LEU A 81 0.91 11.09 -6.71
C LEU A 81 1.12 10.05 -7.80
N LEU A 82 1.59 8.86 -7.46
CA LEU A 82 1.80 7.79 -8.42
C LEU A 82 0.49 7.37 -9.08
N SER A 83 -0.59 7.29 -8.31
CA SER A 83 -1.92 6.96 -8.85
C SER A 83 -2.43 8.05 -9.79
N ALA A 84 -2.24 9.30 -9.43
CA ALA A 84 -2.70 10.44 -10.22
C ALA A 84 -1.93 10.60 -11.53
N THR A 85 -0.69 10.10 -11.60
CA THR A 85 0.19 10.32 -12.75
C THR A 85 0.35 9.10 -13.64
N GLY A 86 -0.35 8.00 -13.35
CA GLY A 86 -0.17 6.73 -14.05
C GLY A 86 -0.48 6.74 -15.53
N ASP A 87 -1.32 7.67 -15.96
CA ASP A 87 -1.74 7.79 -17.37
C ASP A 87 -1.16 9.02 -18.07
N LEU A 88 -0.21 9.70 -17.46
CA LEU A 88 0.41 10.89 -18.07
C LEU A 88 1.43 10.51 -19.13
N HIS A 89 1.56 11.38 -20.13
CA HIS A 89 2.60 11.27 -21.16
C HIS A 89 3.95 11.79 -20.64
N ASP A 90 5.03 11.44 -21.33
CA ASP A 90 6.37 11.82 -20.92
C ASP A 90 6.54 13.34 -20.77
N ASP A 91 5.94 14.13 -21.66
CA ASP A 91 5.99 15.59 -21.58
C ASP A 91 5.35 16.12 -20.31
N ASP A 92 4.25 15.49 -19.88
CA ASP A 92 3.56 15.87 -18.67
C ASP A 92 4.40 15.53 -17.43
N PHE A 93 5.12 14.40 -17.46
CA PHE A 93 6.04 14.06 -16.39
C PHE A 93 7.17 15.07 -16.27
N ASP A 94 7.71 15.54 -17.39
CA ASP A 94 8.77 16.54 -17.39
C ASP A 94 8.28 17.83 -16.74
N GLU A 95 7.08 18.28 -17.07
CA GLU A 95 6.48 19.46 -16.44
C GLU A 95 6.28 19.28 -14.95
N LEU A 96 5.84 18.08 -14.54
CA LEU A 96 5.64 17.77 -13.14
C LEU A 96 6.96 17.81 -12.38
N ILE A 97 8.03 17.25 -12.97
CA ILE A 97 9.37 17.30 -12.38
C ILE A 97 9.85 18.74 -12.23
N HIS A 98 9.66 19.56 -13.27
CA HIS A 98 10.04 20.98 -13.22
C HIS A 98 9.27 21.71 -12.13
N TYR A 99 7.99 21.45 -12.00
CA TYR A 99 7.18 22.07 -10.96
C TYR A 99 7.66 21.66 -9.57
N ALA A 100 7.98 20.38 -9.36
CA ALA A 100 8.48 19.90 -8.09
C ALA A 100 9.82 20.57 -7.73
N GLN A 101 10.71 20.72 -8.71
CA GLN A 101 12.00 21.40 -8.54
C GLN A 101 11.79 22.87 -8.17
N PHE A 102 10.87 23.53 -8.82
CA PHE A 102 10.51 24.92 -8.52
C PHE A 102 10.01 25.06 -7.08
N ARG A 103 9.11 24.18 -6.66
CA ARG A 103 8.59 24.21 -5.29
C ARG A 103 9.68 23.98 -4.25
N ARG A 104 10.61 23.09 -4.56
CA ARG A 104 11.74 22.80 -3.68
C ARG A 104 12.65 24.02 -3.52
N ALA A 105 12.98 24.67 -4.64
CA ALA A 105 13.82 25.87 -4.61
C ALA A 105 13.15 26.99 -3.81
N ARG A 106 11.86 27.18 -4.02
CA ARG A 106 11.07 28.18 -3.30
C ARG A 106 11.07 27.92 -1.81
N ALA A 107 10.90 26.67 -1.42
CA ALA A 107 10.88 26.28 0.01
C ALA A 107 12.23 26.58 0.68
N ILE A 108 13.34 26.34 -0.02
CA ILE A 108 14.68 26.64 0.49
C ILE A 108 14.84 28.15 0.70
N LEU A 109 14.42 28.96 -0.26
CA LEU A 109 14.50 30.42 -0.15
C LEU A 109 13.66 30.95 1.00
N GLU A 110 12.46 30.41 1.20
CA GLU A 110 11.60 30.81 2.30
C GLU A 110 12.22 30.45 3.66
N ALA A 111 12.85 29.29 3.74
CA ALA A 111 13.51 28.86 4.99
C ALA A 111 14.68 29.80 5.33
N GLU A 112 15.48 30.20 4.34
CA GLU A 112 16.57 31.14 4.55
C GLU A 112 16.06 32.53 4.95
N ARG A 113 14.97 32.97 4.33
CA ARG A 113 14.34 34.24 4.67
C ARG A 113 13.88 34.26 6.14
N ARG A 114 13.32 33.17 6.63
CA ARG A 114 12.92 33.05 8.03
C ARG A 114 14.11 33.14 8.98
N LYS A 115 15.23 32.55 8.62
CA LYS A 115 16.45 32.61 9.42
C LYS A 115 16.99 34.01 9.52
N ARG A 116 16.87 34.81 8.46
CA ARG A 116 17.36 36.21 8.44
C ARG A 116 16.52 37.14 9.31
N LYS A 117 15.29 36.78 9.62
CA LYS A 117 14.38 37.62 10.39
C LYS A 117 14.54 37.50 11.90
N LYS A 118 15.45 36.69 12.38
CA LYS A 118 15.70 36.56 13.82
C LYS A 118 16.69 37.61 14.30
#